data_d01f370c242ed49e5d364a3cab817217
#
_entry.id   d01f370c242ed49e5d364a3cab817217
#
_cell.length_a   1.000
_cell.length_b   1.000
_cell.length_c   1.000
_cell.angle_alpha   90.00
_cell.angle_beta   90.00
_cell.angle_gamma   90.00
#
_symmetry.space_group_name_H-M   'P 1'
#
loop_
_entity.id
_entity.type
_entity.pdbx_description
1 polymer ?
#
loop_
_entity_poly.entity_id
_entity_poly.type
_entity_poly.pdbx_seq_one_letter_code
_entity_poly.pdbx_strand_id
1 'polypeptide(L)'
;MLKTVYLSLLMPGLLVAAGNGSAQYVCIERLSERVLLAYWLGTGRCNLTAIQSQKGLVVIDTEISPRVMMPIKRRIEEVFGRDDWAYVINTHAHIHHTGGNNLFKGATVVGHNNLPQDMEWLIRKQTDPDWERKDLNRTAQTLRNLRAVLPRVAGNRADAMRIRGEIKFWQLHMQDIREGYEVVKPSLTFADRHTLDLGDLRLELVFFGKGHSISDILIYIPQEKLLVTGAIVYQRARLPEIGEQSTLHDVHRFITVLDSFLGKGVQIDRVVPSHSPPLRQRDLLPVRQYYQKMLTGVLAARQEGLTLSQVTERFALRTSFPGFREPQPGQWDYGMQQRNIRNLWRILNEEQPQAERKED
;
A
#
# COMPACT_ATOMS: atom_id res chain seq x y z
N MET A 1 19.14 18.30 5.34
CA MET A 1 18.64 19.16 4.24
C MET A 1 17.40 18.49 3.65
N LEU A 2 16.19 18.93 4.09
CA LEU A 2 14.93 18.44 3.54
C LEU A 2 14.56 19.31 2.34
N LYS A 3 14.83 18.84 1.14
CA LYS A 3 14.22 19.36 -0.09
C LYS A 3 13.61 18.20 -0.84
N THR A 4 12.38 17.88 -0.52
CA THR A 4 11.46 17.22 -1.45
C THR A 4 10.17 18.02 -1.40
N VAL A 5 10.11 19.05 -2.22
CA VAL A 5 8.92 19.84 -2.47
C VAL A 5 8.03 18.99 -3.37
N TYR A 6 7.02 18.35 -2.79
CA TYR A 6 5.87 17.90 -3.57
C TYR A 6 4.96 19.13 -3.77
N LEU A 7 5.08 19.75 -4.91
CA LEU A 7 4.09 20.71 -5.42
C LEU A 7 2.80 19.92 -5.69
N SER A 8 1.87 19.92 -4.74
CA SER A 8 0.51 19.45 -4.98
C SER A 8 -0.21 20.49 -5.83
N LEU A 9 -0.22 20.28 -7.14
CA LEU A 9 -1.23 20.89 -8.01
C LEU A 9 -2.60 20.52 -7.45
N LEU A 10 -3.38 21.51 -7.04
CA LEU A 10 -4.79 21.37 -6.71
C LEU A 10 -5.50 20.79 -7.92
N MET A 11 -5.81 19.50 -7.88
CA MET A 11 -6.61 18.84 -8.92
C MET A 11 -8.06 19.33 -8.82
N PRO A 12 -8.75 19.61 -9.94
CA PRO A 12 -10.18 19.88 -9.93
C PRO A 12 -10.91 18.60 -9.47
N GLY A 13 -11.62 18.68 -8.34
CA GLY A 13 -12.35 17.57 -7.72
C GLY A 13 -12.04 17.33 -6.25
N LEU A 14 -11.07 18.03 -5.67
CA LEU A 14 -10.73 17.93 -4.26
C LEU A 14 -11.79 18.62 -3.39
N LEU A 15 -12.70 17.87 -2.80
CA LEU A 15 -13.58 18.32 -1.73
C LEU A 15 -12.78 18.37 -0.41
N VAL A 16 -12.03 19.44 -0.19
CA VAL A 16 -11.48 19.72 1.14
C VAL A 16 -12.65 20.12 2.05
N ALA A 17 -12.89 19.33 3.09
CA ALA A 17 -13.99 19.59 4.01
C ALA A 17 -13.79 20.92 4.76
N ALA A 18 -14.77 21.80 4.68
CA ALA A 18 -15.04 22.75 5.75
C ALA A 18 -15.64 21.95 6.93
N GLY A 19 -14.79 21.42 7.79
CA GLY A 19 -15.18 20.66 8.98
C GLY A 19 -14.44 21.18 10.19
N ASN A 20 -15.04 21.05 11.38
CA ASN A 20 -14.39 21.34 12.65
C ASN A 20 -13.64 20.10 13.18
N GLY A 21 -12.56 20.28 13.94
CA GLY A 21 -11.82 19.20 14.55
C GLY A 21 -10.96 18.38 13.56
N SER A 22 -10.99 17.05 13.66
CA SER A 22 -10.14 16.17 12.85
C SER A 22 -10.57 16.06 11.39
N ALA A 23 -11.87 16.28 11.10
CA ALA A 23 -12.44 16.18 9.76
C ALA A 23 -11.81 17.18 8.76
N GLN A 24 -11.32 18.32 9.22
CA GLN A 24 -10.64 19.31 8.37
C GLN A 24 -9.34 18.79 7.72
N TYR A 25 -8.79 17.69 8.20
CA TYR A 25 -7.57 17.06 7.68
C TYR A 25 -7.85 15.84 6.82
N VAL A 26 -9.13 15.48 6.59
CA VAL A 26 -9.53 14.41 5.70
C VAL A 26 -9.74 14.97 4.31
N CYS A 27 -9.07 14.36 3.33
CA CYS A 27 -9.23 14.67 1.91
C CYS A 27 -10.13 13.62 1.27
N ILE A 28 -11.14 14.07 0.52
CA ILE A 28 -11.99 13.22 -0.31
C ILE A 28 -11.85 13.69 -1.77
N GLU A 29 -11.53 12.75 -2.64
CA GLU A 29 -11.52 12.94 -4.09
C GLU A 29 -12.59 12.03 -4.70
N ARG A 30 -13.53 12.59 -5.44
CA ARG A 30 -14.56 11.82 -6.13
C ARG A 30 -13.98 11.28 -7.44
N LEU A 31 -13.82 9.96 -7.53
CA LEU A 31 -13.32 9.29 -8.73
C LEU A 31 -14.44 9.02 -9.72
N SER A 32 -15.66 8.73 -9.23
CA SER A 32 -16.90 8.61 -10.00
C SER A 32 -18.09 8.93 -9.10
N GLU A 33 -19.32 8.77 -9.59
CA GLU A 33 -20.52 8.93 -8.76
C GLU A 33 -20.54 7.97 -7.58
N ARG A 34 -19.93 6.79 -7.73
CA ARG A 34 -19.96 5.67 -6.77
C ARG A 34 -18.64 5.44 -6.05
N VAL A 35 -17.54 6.07 -6.46
CA VAL A 35 -16.21 5.81 -5.92
C VAL A 35 -15.56 7.07 -5.39
N LEU A 36 -15.14 6.99 -4.14
CA LEU A 36 -14.36 8.01 -3.47
C LEU A 36 -12.96 7.49 -3.16
N LEU A 37 -11.98 8.34 -3.35
CA LEU A 37 -10.65 8.19 -2.78
C LEU A 37 -10.56 9.06 -1.55
N ALA A 38 -10.26 8.45 -0.40
CA ALA A 38 -10.13 9.14 0.87
C ALA A 38 -8.72 8.97 1.43
N TYR A 39 -8.19 10.00 2.07
CA TYR A 39 -6.89 9.94 2.72
C TYR A 39 -6.73 11.06 3.73
N TRP A 40 -5.80 10.88 4.65
CA TRP A 40 -5.41 11.91 5.58
C TRP A 40 -4.43 12.91 4.95
N LEU A 41 -4.62 14.20 5.22
CA LEU A 41 -3.72 15.25 4.75
C LEU A 41 -2.39 15.18 5.46
N GLY A 42 -1.31 14.90 4.75
CA GLY A 42 0.03 14.83 5.33
C GLY A 42 0.98 13.90 4.60
N THR A 43 2.10 13.60 5.24
CA THR A 43 3.06 12.59 4.78
C THR A 43 2.57 11.21 5.22
N GLY A 44 2.86 10.21 4.39
CA GLY A 44 2.40 8.84 4.65
C GLY A 44 0.97 8.61 4.21
N ARG A 45 0.48 9.41 3.24
CA ARG A 45 -0.82 9.21 2.61
C ARG A 45 -1.10 7.72 2.41
N CYS A 46 -2.08 7.20 3.13
CA CYS A 46 -2.72 5.95 2.83
C CYS A 46 -4.01 6.25 2.06
N ASN A 47 -4.11 5.72 0.86
CA ASN A 47 -5.31 5.85 0.07
C ASN A 47 -6.30 4.77 0.47
N LEU A 48 -7.50 5.20 0.82
CA LEU A 48 -8.65 4.32 1.01
C LEU A 48 -9.60 4.52 -0.15
N THR A 49 -10.11 3.43 -0.69
CA THR A 49 -11.13 3.51 -1.75
C THR A 49 -12.48 3.12 -1.16
N ALA A 50 -13.44 4.04 -1.16
CA ALA A 50 -14.79 3.76 -0.72
C ALA A 50 -15.74 3.67 -1.91
N ILE A 51 -16.63 2.68 -1.90
CA ILE A 51 -17.51 2.34 -3.02
C ILE A 51 -18.94 2.24 -2.51
N GLN A 52 -19.85 2.88 -3.20
CA GLN A 52 -21.29 2.74 -2.99
C GLN A 52 -21.87 1.70 -3.95
N SER A 53 -22.59 0.73 -3.42
CA SER A 53 -23.24 -0.33 -4.19
C SER A 53 -24.68 -0.61 -3.73
N GLN A 54 -25.41 -1.46 -4.44
CA GLN A 54 -26.75 -1.91 -4.02
C GLN A 54 -26.71 -2.68 -2.69
N LYS A 55 -25.64 -3.45 -2.43
CA LYS A 55 -25.50 -4.26 -1.21
C LYS A 55 -24.92 -3.51 -0.01
N GLY A 56 -24.65 -2.22 -0.13
CA GLY A 56 -24.09 -1.39 0.92
C GLY A 56 -22.78 -0.72 0.50
N LEU A 57 -22.14 -0.09 1.48
CA LEU A 57 -20.84 0.54 1.31
C LEU A 57 -19.71 -0.51 1.41
N VAL A 58 -18.67 -0.31 0.63
CA VAL A 58 -17.43 -1.08 0.67
C VAL A 58 -16.27 -0.13 0.93
N VAL A 59 -15.34 -0.50 1.78
CA VAL A 59 -14.05 0.20 1.90
C VAL A 59 -12.90 -0.74 1.62
N ILE A 60 -11.93 -0.26 0.86
CA ILE A 60 -10.65 -0.92 0.62
C ILE A 60 -9.60 -0.19 1.44
N ASP A 61 -9.01 -0.91 2.41
CA ASP A 61 -8.09 -0.46 3.46
C ASP A 61 -8.71 0.49 4.51
N THR A 62 -8.12 0.55 5.73
CA THR A 62 -8.78 1.19 6.89
C THR A 62 -7.84 1.98 7.81
N GLU A 63 -6.73 2.50 7.28
CA GLU A 63 -5.78 3.31 8.06
C GLU A 63 -5.11 2.58 9.23
N ILE A 64 -4.21 3.29 9.93
CA ILE A 64 -3.29 2.75 10.94
C ILE A 64 -3.98 2.41 12.28
N SER A 65 -5.10 3.04 12.59
CA SER A 65 -5.79 2.85 13.88
C SER A 65 -7.20 3.43 13.87
N PRO A 66 -8.08 3.01 14.80
CA PRO A 66 -9.49 3.41 14.81
C PRO A 66 -9.72 4.92 14.89
N ARG A 67 -8.99 5.63 15.77
CA ARG A 67 -9.17 7.08 15.92
C ARG A 67 -8.71 7.87 14.69
N VAL A 68 -7.75 7.33 13.95
CA VAL A 68 -7.31 7.92 12.67
C VAL A 68 -8.34 7.64 11.58
N MET A 69 -8.91 6.43 11.54
CA MET A 69 -9.91 6.03 10.54
C MET A 69 -11.28 6.70 10.76
N MET A 70 -11.69 6.92 12.00
CA MET A 70 -13.02 7.43 12.34
C MET A 70 -13.43 8.72 11.59
N PRO A 71 -12.61 9.77 11.51
CA PRO A 71 -12.95 10.97 10.75
C PRO A 71 -13.13 10.71 9.25
N ILE A 72 -12.34 9.79 8.69
CA ILE A 72 -12.45 9.40 7.28
C ILE A 72 -13.76 8.66 7.05
N LYS A 73 -14.07 7.65 7.89
CA LYS A 73 -15.32 6.89 7.83
C LYS A 73 -16.53 7.81 7.84
N ARG A 74 -16.63 8.71 8.83
CA ARG A 74 -17.72 9.69 8.92
C ARG A 74 -17.83 10.55 7.67
N ARG A 75 -16.70 11.00 7.14
CA ARG A 75 -16.71 11.85 5.95
C ARG A 75 -17.19 11.11 4.70
N ILE A 76 -16.86 9.84 4.56
CA ILE A 76 -17.37 8.99 3.48
C ILE A 76 -18.90 8.82 3.64
N GLU A 77 -19.37 8.53 4.85
CA GLU A 77 -20.79 8.39 5.18
C GLU A 77 -21.58 9.67 4.87
N GLU A 78 -21.04 10.82 5.24
CA GLU A 78 -21.65 12.13 4.91
C GLU A 78 -21.76 12.35 3.39
N VAL A 79 -20.72 12.01 2.62
CA VAL A 79 -20.68 12.23 1.17
C VAL A 79 -21.63 11.29 0.43
N PHE A 80 -21.78 10.04 0.89
CA PHE A 80 -22.71 9.08 0.30
C PHE A 80 -24.13 9.15 0.89
N GLY A 81 -24.31 9.79 2.05
CA GLY A 81 -25.60 9.88 2.74
C GLY A 81 -26.08 8.54 3.30
N ARG A 82 -25.15 7.59 3.61
CA ARG A 82 -25.46 6.25 4.14
C ARG A 82 -24.28 5.69 4.96
N ASP A 83 -24.56 4.71 5.82
CA ASP A 83 -23.61 4.10 6.76
C ASP A 83 -23.70 2.57 6.84
N ASP A 84 -24.38 1.94 5.90
CA ASP A 84 -24.61 0.49 5.81
C ASP A 84 -23.40 -0.21 5.17
N TRP A 85 -22.33 -0.35 5.92
CA TRP A 85 -21.09 -0.99 5.49
C TRP A 85 -21.27 -2.49 5.32
N ALA A 86 -21.10 -2.98 4.08
CA ALA A 86 -21.22 -4.41 3.75
C ALA A 86 -19.86 -5.13 3.79
N TYR A 87 -18.79 -4.47 3.30
CA TYR A 87 -17.48 -5.10 3.19
C TYR A 87 -16.36 -4.14 3.56
N VAL A 88 -15.34 -4.72 4.21
CA VAL A 88 -13.99 -4.16 4.33
C VAL A 88 -13.04 -5.06 3.58
N ILE A 89 -12.24 -4.56 2.65
CA ILE A 89 -11.29 -5.35 1.88
C ILE A 89 -9.88 -4.86 2.25
N ASN A 90 -9.02 -5.73 2.75
CA ASN A 90 -7.65 -5.36 3.03
C ASN A 90 -6.73 -5.81 1.89
N THR A 91 -5.99 -4.87 1.31
CA THR A 91 -5.05 -5.15 0.23
C THR A 91 -3.86 -5.99 0.70
N HIS A 92 -3.43 -5.81 1.94
CA HIS A 92 -2.36 -6.56 2.61
C HIS A 92 -2.35 -6.29 4.13
N ALA A 93 -1.44 -6.95 4.88
CA ALA A 93 -1.48 -6.99 6.34
C ALA A 93 -0.91 -5.78 7.08
N HIS A 94 -0.25 -4.84 6.42
CA HIS A 94 0.35 -3.73 7.16
C HIS A 94 -0.68 -2.93 7.94
N ILE A 95 -0.30 -2.53 9.16
CA ILE A 95 -1.23 -1.91 10.13
C ILE A 95 -1.95 -0.67 9.59
N HIS A 96 -1.29 0.11 8.73
CA HIS A 96 -1.88 1.30 8.11
C HIS A 96 -2.91 0.99 6.98
N HIS A 97 -3.21 -0.32 6.77
CA HIS A 97 -4.27 -0.80 5.90
C HIS A 97 -5.34 -1.60 6.65
N THR A 98 -5.06 -2.02 7.89
CA THR A 98 -5.91 -2.95 8.65
C THR A 98 -6.31 -2.43 10.02
N GLY A 99 -5.66 -1.38 10.52
CA GLY A 99 -5.80 -0.90 11.90
C GLY A 99 -7.17 -0.36 12.28
N GLY A 100 -7.96 0.09 11.30
CA GLY A 100 -9.32 0.60 11.52
C GLY A 100 -10.43 -0.41 11.24
N ASN A 101 -10.13 -1.68 10.95
CA ASN A 101 -11.15 -2.70 10.62
C ASN A 101 -12.26 -2.81 11.68
N ASN A 102 -11.93 -2.66 12.96
CA ASN A 102 -12.87 -2.78 14.08
C ASN A 102 -13.98 -1.70 14.12
N LEU A 103 -13.87 -0.64 13.32
CA LEU A 103 -14.91 0.38 13.20
C LEU A 103 -16.09 -0.04 12.32
N PHE A 104 -15.93 -1.10 11.54
CA PHE A 104 -16.91 -1.55 10.56
C PHE A 104 -17.66 -2.78 11.07
N LYS A 105 -18.30 -2.62 12.24
CA LYS A 105 -19.05 -3.71 12.87
C LYS A 105 -20.20 -4.17 11.95
N GLY A 106 -20.28 -5.49 11.75
CA GLY A 106 -21.29 -6.09 10.87
C GLY A 106 -20.86 -6.21 9.41
N ALA A 107 -19.82 -5.51 8.97
CA ALA A 107 -19.26 -5.71 7.64
C ALA A 107 -18.40 -6.98 7.57
N THR A 108 -18.43 -7.65 6.43
CA THR A 108 -17.54 -8.79 6.16
C THR A 108 -16.14 -8.27 5.82
N VAL A 109 -15.14 -8.65 6.62
CA VAL A 109 -13.74 -8.34 6.33
C VAL A 109 -13.17 -9.40 5.38
N VAL A 110 -12.63 -8.95 4.24
CA VAL A 110 -12.16 -9.80 3.13
C VAL A 110 -10.68 -9.60 2.91
N GLY A 111 -9.96 -10.70 2.64
CA GLY A 111 -8.55 -10.67 2.26
C GLY A 111 -8.04 -11.99 1.70
N HIS A 112 -6.77 -12.06 1.36
CA HIS A 112 -6.15 -13.31 0.91
C HIS A 112 -6.03 -14.34 2.05
N ASN A 113 -5.96 -15.64 1.73
CA ASN A 113 -5.80 -16.72 2.72
C ASN A 113 -4.58 -16.55 3.64
N ASN A 114 -3.53 -15.88 3.18
CA ASN A 114 -2.35 -15.61 3.99
C ASN A 114 -2.53 -14.41 4.93
N LEU A 115 -3.57 -13.58 4.73
CA LEU A 115 -3.76 -12.35 5.51
C LEU A 115 -3.89 -12.60 7.01
N PRO A 116 -4.64 -13.60 7.51
CA PRO A 116 -4.70 -13.89 8.95
C PRO A 116 -3.34 -14.23 9.57
N GLN A 117 -2.50 -15.00 8.85
CA GLN A 117 -1.15 -15.33 9.28
C GLN A 117 -0.24 -14.10 9.24
N ASP A 118 -0.34 -13.31 8.19
CA ASP A 118 0.43 -12.08 7.99
C ASP A 118 0.11 -11.02 9.06
N MET A 119 -1.12 -11.03 9.60
CA MET A 119 -1.53 -10.16 10.70
C MET A 119 -1.10 -10.64 12.10
N GLU A 120 -0.65 -11.89 12.28
CA GLU A 120 -0.26 -12.43 13.60
C GLU A 120 0.86 -11.61 14.24
N TRP A 121 1.82 -11.14 13.45
CA TRP A 121 2.90 -10.33 13.97
C TRP A 121 2.40 -8.97 14.52
N LEU A 122 1.33 -8.39 13.92
CA LEU A 122 0.70 -7.17 14.44
C LEU A 122 0.07 -7.40 15.81
N ILE A 123 -0.65 -8.53 15.95
CA ILE A 123 -1.31 -8.90 17.20
C ILE A 123 -0.26 -9.11 18.29
N ARG A 124 0.80 -9.87 17.99
CA ARG A 124 1.92 -10.09 18.96
C ARG A 124 2.58 -8.78 19.35
N LYS A 125 2.78 -7.86 18.40
CA LYS A 125 3.35 -6.55 18.70
C LYS A 125 2.49 -5.72 19.64
N GLN A 126 1.16 -5.76 19.50
CA GLN A 126 0.27 -5.01 20.38
C GLN A 126 0.24 -5.57 21.83
N THR A 127 0.61 -6.84 22.02
CA THR A 127 0.69 -7.48 23.33
C THR A 127 2.09 -7.45 23.94
N ASP A 128 3.09 -6.92 23.24
CA ASP A 128 4.47 -6.81 23.69
C ASP A 128 4.73 -5.40 24.27
N PRO A 129 4.93 -5.28 25.62
CA PRO A 129 5.15 -3.99 26.28
C PRO A 129 6.41 -3.25 25.77
N ASP A 130 7.42 -3.97 25.35
CA ASP A 130 8.64 -3.38 24.79
C ASP A 130 8.38 -2.76 23.42
N TRP A 131 7.51 -3.39 22.64
CA TRP A 131 7.12 -2.85 21.36
C TRP A 131 6.22 -1.62 21.52
N GLU A 132 5.24 -1.67 22.42
CA GLU A 132 4.40 -0.52 22.76
C GLU A 132 5.27 0.68 23.14
N ARG A 133 6.22 0.48 24.07
CA ARG A 133 7.14 1.55 24.49
C ARG A 133 7.96 2.11 23.33
N LYS A 134 8.46 1.25 22.41
CA LYS A 134 9.21 1.67 21.23
C LYS A 134 8.34 2.48 20.28
N ASP A 135 7.10 2.07 20.06
CA ASP A 135 6.19 2.74 19.15
C ASP A 135 5.71 4.09 19.71
N LEU A 136 5.40 4.14 21.01
CA LEU A 136 5.11 5.39 21.73
C LEU A 136 6.29 6.38 21.65
N ASN A 137 7.52 5.90 21.85
CA ASN A 137 8.72 6.73 21.77
C ASN A 137 8.95 7.27 20.35
N ARG A 138 8.78 6.43 19.33
CA ARG A 138 8.88 6.81 17.92
C ARG A 138 7.82 7.87 17.58
N THR A 139 6.58 7.64 17.98
CA THR A 139 5.46 8.55 17.74
C THR A 139 5.66 9.88 18.46
N ALA A 140 6.15 9.85 19.72
CA ALA A 140 6.50 11.06 20.47
C ALA A 140 7.63 11.84 19.80
N GLN A 141 8.66 11.17 19.27
CA GLN A 141 9.74 11.81 18.54
C GLN A 141 9.23 12.44 17.24
N THR A 142 8.37 11.76 16.49
CA THR A 142 7.72 12.29 15.29
C THR A 142 6.93 13.57 15.62
N LEU A 143 6.13 13.53 16.68
CA LEU A 143 5.38 14.70 17.15
C LEU A 143 6.29 15.89 17.55
N ARG A 144 7.41 15.63 18.25
CA ARG A 144 8.40 16.68 18.56
C ARG A 144 8.97 17.30 17.28
N ASN A 145 9.36 16.48 16.31
CA ASN A 145 9.91 16.96 15.04
C ASN A 145 8.90 17.80 14.25
N LEU A 146 7.65 17.34 14.15
CA LEU A 146 6.58 18.07 13.46
C LEU A 146 6.28 19.41 14.13
N ARG A 147 6.22 19.45 15.47
CA ARG A 147 6.01 20.70 16.23
C ARG A 147 7.16 21.69 16.04
N ALA A 148 8.40 21.21 15.91
CA ALA A 148 9.57 22.06 15.63
C ALA A 148 9.58 22.61 14.18
N VAL A 149 8.94 21.91 13.24
CA VAL A 149 8.80 22.37 11.84
C VAL A 149 7.67 23.39 11.67
N LEU A 150 6.58 23.26 12.43
CA LEU A 150 5.36 24.05 12.27
C LEU A 150 5.60 25.58 12.25
N PRO A 151 6.38 26.18 13.17
CA PRO A 151 6.68 27.62 13.12
C PRO A 151 7.41 28.05 11.85
N ARG A 152 8.25 27.17 11.29
CA ARG A 152 9.06 27.46 10.09
C ARG A 152 8.23 27.55 8.82
N VAL A 153 7.06 26.91 8.82
CA VAL A 153 6.12 26.87 7.68
C VAL A 153 4.87 27.71 7.92
N ALA A 154 4.77 28.42 9.05
CA ALA A 154 3.58 29.17 9.46
C ALA A 154 3.14 30.23 8.42
N GLY A 155 4.08 30.79 7.65
CA GLY A 155 3.81 31.74 6.57
C GLY A 155 3.19 31.10 5.30
N ASN A 156 3.28 29.78 5.16
CA ASN A 156 2.60 29.04 4.08
C ASN A 156 1.39 28.28 4.65
N ARG A 157 0.19 28.76 4.33
CA ARG A 157 -1.06 28.20 4.87
C ARG A 157 -1.23 26.70 4.54
N ALA A 158 -0.87 26.28 3.32
CA ALA A 158 -1.00 24.88 2.89
C ALA A 158 -0.03 23.97 3.65
N ASP A 159 1.23 24.36 3.75
CA ASP A 159 2.23 23.59 4.51
C ASP A 159 1.91 23.54 6.00
N ALA A 160 1.49 24.67 6.58
CA ALA A 160 1.08 24.73 7.98
C ALA A 160 -0.14 23.82 8.25
N MET A 161 -1.13 23.79 7.34
CA MET A 161 -2.28 22.91 7.45
C MET A 161 -1.88 21.44 7.35
N ARG A 162 -0.99 21.09 6.42
CA ARG A 162 -0.45 19.74 6.27
C ARG A 162 0.26 19.29 7.55
N ILE A 163 1.16 20.09 8.11
CA ILE A 163 1.89 19.74 9.34
C ILE A 163 0.94 19.61 10.54
N ARG A 164 -0.08 20.48 10.65
CA ARG A 164 -1.12 20.32 11.69
C ARG A 164 -1.91 19.03 11.52
N GLY A 165 -2.23 18.67 10.29
CA GLY A 165 -2.87 17.38 9.96
C GLY A 165 -2.04 16.19 10.42
N GLU A 166 -0.72 16.20 10.13
CA GLU A 166 0.20 15.17 10.58
C GLU A 166 0.31 15.11 12.12
N ILE A 167 0.40 16.26 12.79
CA ILE A 167 0.40 16.32 14.25
C ILE A 167 -0.87 15.68 14.81
N LYS A 168 -2.04 16.01 14.25
CA LYS A 168 -3.32 15.45 14.69
C LYS A 168 -3.39 13.95 14.46
N PHE A 169 -2.94 13.48 13.30
CA PHE A 169 -2.83 12.06 12.95
C PHE A 169 -2.05 11.27 14.02
N TRP A 170 -0.83 11.71 14.30
CA TRP A 170 0.04 11.03 15.25
C TRP A 170 -0.44 11.15 16.70
N GLN A 171 -1.17 12.22 17.05
CA GLN A 171 -1.82 12.34 18.37
C GLN A 171 -2.94 11.30 18.54
N LEU A 172 -3.77 11.12 17.51
CA LEU A 172 -4.84 10.12 17.52
C LEU A 172 -4.28 8.70 17.58
N HIS A 173 -3.28 8.41 16.75
CA HIS A 173 -2.60 7.12 16.78
C HIS A 173 -1.93 6.82 18.11
N MET A 174 -1.23 7.79 18.72
CA MET A 174 -0.63 7.65 20.05
C MET A 174 -1.67 7.33 21.12
N GLN A 175 -2.86 7.90 21.01
CA GLN A 175 -3.95 7.62 21.92
C GLN A 175 -4.44 6.17 21.77
N ASP A 176 -4.59 5.69 20.54
CA ASP A 176 -4.95 4.29 20.26
C ASP A 176 -3.90 3.31 20.75
N ILE A 177 -2.59 3.60 20.62
CA ILE A 177 -1.52 2.75 21.16
C ILE A 177 -1.66 2.62 22.68
N ARG A 178 -1.91 3.73 23.40
CA ARG A 178 -2.01 3.74 24.87
C ARG A 178 -3.23 3.01 25.42
N GLU A 179 -4.36 3.10 24.72
CA GLU A 179 -5.62 2.50 25.15
C GLU A 179 -5.77 1.06 24.65
N GLY A 180 -4.97 0.68 23.64
CA GLY A 180 -5.13 -0.57 22.92
C GLY A 180 -6.37 -0.55 22.00
N TYR A 181 -6.37 -1.38 20.98
CA TYR A 181 -7.53 -1.62 20.14
C TYR A 181 -7.49 -3.01 19.51
N GLU A 182 -8.65 -3.52 19.18
CA GLU A 182 -8.78 -4.83 18.57
C GLU A 182 -8.27 -4.82 17.12
N VAL A 183 -7.42 -5.79 16.77
CA VAL A 183 -7.04 -6.09 15.39
C VAL A 183 -8.02 -7.13 14.85
N VAL A 184 -8.89 -6.71 13.95
CA VAL A 184 -9.90 -7.59 13.34
C VAL A 184 -9.34 -8.22 12.08
N LYS A 185 -9.25 -9.57 12.10
CA LYS A 185 -8.84 -10.39 10.96
C LYS A 185 -9.95 -10.55 9.93
N PRO A 186 -9.64 -10.95 8.68
CA PRO A 186 -10.65 -11.26 7.68
C PRO A 186 -11.53 -12.44 8.14
N SER A 187 -12.83 -12.30 7.90
CA SER A 187 -13.83 -13.36 8.08
C SER A 187 -14.15 -14.10 6.78
N LEU A 188 -13.77 -13.52 5.64
CA LEU A 188 -13.83 -14.14 4.32
C LEU A 188 -12.44 -14.09 3.69
N THR A 189 -11.92 -15.27 3.30
CA THR A 189 -10.61 -15.34 2.64
C THR A 189 -10.70 -16.14 1.34
N PHE A 190 -9.73 -15.93 0.45
CA PHE A 190 -9.62 -16.63 -0.84
C PHE A 190 -8.16 -16.91 -1.20
N ALA A 191 -7.94 -17.90 -2.09
CA ALA A 191 -6.59 -18.35 -2.45
C ALA A 191 -6.00 -17.64 -3.66
N ASP A 192 -6.74 -17.57 -4.76
CA ASP A 192 -6.20 -17.08 -6.05
C ASP A 192 -7.01 -15.90 -6.60
N ARG A 193 -8.29 -16.12 -6.80
CA ARG A 193 -9.25 -15.12 -7.29
C ARG A 193 -10.56 -15.23 -6.53
N HIS A 194 -11.21 -14.09 -6.34
CA HIS A 194 -12.55 -14.04 -5.77
C HIS A 194 -13.33 -12.90 -6.41
N THR A 195 -14.62 -13.13 -6.63
CA THR A 195 -15.52 -12.09 -7.13
C THR A 195 -16.57 -11.79 -6.07
N LEU A 196 -16.62 -10.53 -5.63
CA LEU A 196 -17.72 -10.02 -4.83
C LEU A 196 -18.76 -9.41 -5.76
N ASP A 197 -19.92 -10.03 -5.83
CA ASP A 197 -21.08 -9.49 -6.52
C ASP A 197 -21.84 -8.54 -5.58
N LEU A 198 -21.89 -7.27 -5.93
CA LEU A 198 -22.54 -6.21 -5.17
C LEU A 198 -23.91 -5.80 -5.75
N GLY A 199 -24.42 -6.59 -6.71
CA GLY A 199 -25.67 -6.36 -7.43
C GLY A 199 -25.46 -5.52 -8.70
N ASP A 200 -25.13 -4.27 -8.54
CA ASP A 200 -24.89 -3.32 -9.65
C ASP A 200 -23.40 -3.16 -10.01
N LEU A 201 -22.51 -3.68 -9.17
CA LEU A 201 -21.07 -3.71 -9.35
C LEU A 201 -20.53 -5.10 -9.01
N ARG A 202 -19.37 -5.45 -9.57
CA ARG A 202 -18.58 -6.57 -9.13
C ARG A 202 -17.15 -6.14 -8.85
N LEU A 203 -16.55 -6.69 -7.80
CA LEU A 203 -15.17 -6.51 -7.47
C LEU A 203 -14.42 -7.82 -7.73
N GLU A 204 -13.45 -7.78 -8.62
CA GLU A 204 -12.59 -8.92 -8.95
C GLU A 204 -11.29 -8.81 -8.14
N LEU A 205 -11.16 -9.65 -7.11
CA LEU A 205 -10.00 -9.70 -6.24
C LEU A 205 -9.02 -10.73 -6.79
N VAL A 206 -7.76 -10.36 -6.90
CA VAL A 206 -6.70 -11.21 -7.47
C VAL A 206 -5.50 -11.22 -6.54
N PHE A 207 -5.09 -12.40 -6.10
CA PHE A 207 -3.83 -12.55 -5.38
C PHE A 207 -2.66 -12.20 -6.30
N PHE A 208 -1.81 -11.30 -5.87
CA PHE A 208 -0.66 -10.87 -6.66
C PHE A 208 0.54 -11.83 -6.52
N GLY A 209 0.67 -12.46 -5.38
CA GLY A 209 1.82 -13.25 -4.93
C GLY A 209 2.45 -12.60 -3.70
N LYS A 210 3.50 -13.21 -3.17
CA LYS A 210 4.22 -12.75 -1.97
C LYS A 210 5.25 -11.69 -2.36
N GLY A 211 4.82 -10.45 -2.57
CA GLY A 211 5.65 -9.33 -3.02
C GLY A 211 6.03 -8.39 -1.89
N HIS A 212 5.21 -7.37 -1.66
CA HIS A 212 5.36 -6.42 -0.58
C HIS A 212 5.01 -7.02 0.79
N SER A 213 4.02 -7.93 0.80
CA SER A 213 3.65 -8.81 1.92
C SER A 213 3.43 -10.23 1.39
N ILE A 214 3.03 -11.15 2.26
CA ILE A 214 2.64 -12.49 1.82
C ILE A 214 1.18 -12.59 1.40
N SER A 215 0.42 -11.50 1.50
CA SER A 215 -1.04 -11.45 1.32
C SER A 215 -1.51 -10.43 0.29
N ASP A 216 -0.62 -9.92 -0.56
CA ASP A 216 -0.92 -8.83 -1.49
C ASP A 216 -2.01 -9.18 -2.50
N ILE A 217 -3.05 -8.35 -2.59
CA ILE A 217 -4.10 -8.48 -3.59
C ILE A 217 -4.30 -7.20 -4.40
N LEU A 218 -4.78 -7.38 -5.64
CA LEU A 218 -5.29 -6.31 -6.48
C LEU A 218 -6.81 -6.45 -6.58
N ILE A 219 -7.51 -5.33 -6.67
CA ILE A 219 -8.97 -5.29 -6.78
C ILE A 219 -9.34 -4.52 -8.04
N TYR A 220 -9.96 -5.21 -9.01
CA TYR A 220 -10.45 -4.60 -10.24
C TYR A 220 -11.97 -4.43 -10.19
N ILE A 221 -12.44 -3.25 -10.59
CA ILE A 221 -13.85 -2.88 -10.67
C ILE A 221 -14.17 -2.54 -12.12
N PRO A 222 -14.61 -3.52 -12.92
CA PRO A 222 -14.78 -3.34 -14.36
C PRO A 222 -15.73 -2.21 -14.74
N GLN A 223 -16.85 -2.07 -14.02
CA GLN A 223 -17.87 -1.06 -14.30
C GLN A 223 -17.36 0.37 -14.08
N GLU A 224 -16.38 0.53 -13.18
CA GLU A 224 -15.73 1.80 -12.86
C GLU A 224 -14.38 1.99 -13.59
N LYS A 225 -13.93 0.96 -14.34
CA LYS A 225 -12.61 0.92 -14.99
C LYS A 225 -11.48 1.29 -14.02
N LEU A 226 -11.59 0.80 -12.80
CA LEU A 226 -10.73 1.13 -11.67
C LEU A 226 -9.97 -0.10 -11.21
N LEU A 227 -8.65 0.04 -11.00
CA LEU A 227 -7.79 -0.96 -10.39
C LEU A 227 -7.18 -0.40 -9.10
N VAL A 228 -7.45 -1.03 -7.96
CA VAL A 228 -6.73 -0.77 -6.70
C VAL A 228 -5.59 -1.76 -6.58
N THR A 229 -4.37 -1.27 -6.38
CA THR A 229 -3.14 -2.09 -6.45
C THR A 229 -2.45 -2.29 -5.11
N GLY A 230 -3.03 -1.78 -4.03
CA GLY A 230 -2.34 -1.88 -2.75
C GLY A 230 -0.92 -1.26 -2.82
N ALA A 231 0.03 -1.95 -2.23
CA ALA A 231 1.43 -1.53 -2.16
C ALA A 231 2.31 -2.08 -3.29
N ILE A 232 1.71 -2.50 -4.41
CA ILE A 232 2.44 -3.15 -5.53
C ILE A 232 2.92 -2.14 -6.56
N VAL A 233 2.08 -1.17 -6.91
CA VAL A 233 2.38 -0.16 -7.91
C VAL A 233 2.44 1.20 -7.26
N TYR A 234 3.48 1.95 -7.58
CA TYR A 234 3.64 3.33 -7.12
C TYR A 234 3.98 4.22 -8.29
N GLN A 235 3.79 5.52 -8.11
CA GLN A 235 4.38 6.48 -9.02
C GLN A 235 5.89 6.18 -9.14
N ARG A 236 6.51 6.36 -10.31
CA ARG A 236 7.92 6.04 -10.65
C ARG A 236 8.99 6.36 -9.60
N ALA A 237 8.59 6.87 -8.46
CA ALA A 237 9.42 7.21 -7.32
C ALA A 237 9.84 6.00 -6.47
N ARG A 238 9.26 4.81 -6.69
CA ARG A 238 9.49 3.65 -5.83
C ARG A 238 9.62 2.38 -6.64
N LEU A 239 10.57 1.52 -6.24
CA LEU A 239 10.75 0.19 -6.82
C LEU A 239 9.64 -0.76 -6.36
N PRO A 240 9.19 -1.66 -7.24
CA PRO A 240 8.43 -2.83 -6.81
C PRO A 240 9.28 -3.77 -5.98
N GLU A 241 8.64 -4.58 -5.15
CA GLU A 241 9.32 -5.45 -4.19
C GLU A 241 9.29 -6.92 -4.63
N ILE A 242 10.44 -7.61 -4.50
CA ILE A 242 10.54 -9.06 -4.48
C ILE A 242 10.76 -9.42 -3.02
N GLY A 243 9.71 -9.94 -2.36
CA GLY A 243 9.70 -10.17 -0.93
C GLY A 243 10.68 -11.25 -0.47
N GLU A 244 11.01 -11.23 0.80
CA GLU A 244 11.88 -12.25 1.42
C GLU A 244 11.25 -13.66 1.38
N GLN A 245 9.91 -13.74 1.40
CA GLN A 245 9.16 -14.99 1.30
C GLN A 245 8.67 -15.31 -0.12
N SER A 246 9.08 -14.52 -1.12
CA SER A 246 8.77 -14.81 -2.53
C SER A 246 9.43 -16.11 -2.97
N THR A 247 8.73 -16.81 -3.87
CA THR A 247 9.22 -17.97 -4.63
C THR A 247 9.37 -17.60 -6.10
N LEU A 248 9.97 -18.49 -6.91
CA LEU A 248 10.02 -18.29 -8.36
C LEU A 248 8.61 -18.22 -8.97
N HIS A 249 7.69 -19.05 -8.45
CA HIS A 249 6.28 -18.99 -8.82
C HIS A 249 5.66 -17.61 -8.59
N ASP A 250 5.95 -16.97 -7.44
CA ASP A 250 5.46 -15.62 -7.14
C ASP A 250 6.02 -14.60 -8.14
N VAL A 251 7.32 -14.67 -8.49
CA VAL A 251 7.93 -13.74 -9.45
C VAL A 251 7.31 -13.88 -10.86
N HIS A 252 7.06 -15.10 -11.31
CA HIS A 252 6.31 -15.34 -12.55
C HIS A 252 4.87 -14.82 -12.46
N ARG A 253 4.24 -15.01 -11.31
CA ARG A 253 2.89 -14.54 -11.04
C ARG A 253 2.79 -13.01 -11.08
N PHE A 254 3.76 -12.27 -10.53
CA PHE A 254 3.79 -10.80 -10.62
C PHE A 254 3.69 -10.32 -12.07
N ILE A 255 4.48 -10.96 -12.96
CA ILE A 255 4.48 -10.63 -14.39
C ILE A 255 3.13 -10.99 -15.02
N THR A 256 2.63 -12.21 -14.79
CA THR A 256 1.39 -12.71 -15.39
C THR A 256 0.16 -11.89 -14.96
N VAL A 257 0.07 -11.53 -13.68
CA VAL A 257 -1.03 -10.71 -13.16
C VAL A 257 -0.98 -9.31 -13.78
N LEU A 258 0.19 -8.69 -13.86
CA LEU A 258 0.33 -7.38 -14.51
C LEU A 258 0.01 -7.46 -16.02
N ASP A 259 0.43 -8.52 -16.70
CA ASP A 259 0.10 -8.75 -18.10
C ASP A 259 -1.42 -8.89 -18.30
N SER A 260 -2.13 -9.54 -17.38
CA SER A 260 -3.59 -9.66 -17.45
C SER A 260 -4.29 -8.29 -17.40
N PHE A 261 -3.76 -7.33 -16.65
CA PHE A 261 -4.29 -5.96 -16.57
C PHE A 261 -3.77 -5.02 -17.67
N LEU A 262 -2.71 -5.38 -18.37
CA LEU A 262 -2.18 -4.67 -19.55
C LEU A 262 -2.76 -5.22 -20.86
N GLY A 263 -3.46 -6.35 -20.82
CA GLY A 263 -3.97 -7.06 -21.98
C GLY A 263 -5.06 -6.30 -22.74
N LYS A 264 -5.21 -6.66 -24.03
CA LYS A 264 -6.29 -6.14 -24.87
C LYS A 264 -7.66 -6.54 -24.29
N GLY A 265 -8.56 -5.58 -24.16
CA GLY A 265 -9.93 -5.81 -23.66
C GLY A 265 -10.13 -5.45 -22.18
N VAL A 266 -9.07 -5.27 -21.38
CA VAL A 266 -9.18 -4.72 -20.04
C VAL A 266 -9.04 -3.20 -20.11
N GLN A 267 -10.07 -2.50 -19.63
CA GLN A 267 -10.09 -1.04 -19.61
C GLN A 267 -9.88 -0.55 -18.18
N ILE A 268 -8.79 0.18 -17.97
CA ILE A 268 -8.47 0.81 -16.67
C ILE A 268 -8.18 2.29 -16.91
N ASP A 269 -9.12 3.12 -16.52
CA ASP A 269 -8.98 4.58 -16.59
C ASP A 269 -8.15 5.12 -15.44
N ARG A 270 -8.21 4.43 -14.27
CA ARG A 270 -7.49 4.83 -13.06
C ARG A 270 -6.93 3.62 -12.33
N VAL A 271 -5.69 3.76 -11.88
CA VAL A 271 -5.02 2.85 -10.95
C VAL A 271 -4.83 3.58 -9.63
N VAL A 272 -5.32 3.01 -8.54
CA VAL A 272 -5.22 3.58 -7.19
C VAL A 272 -4.21 2.78 -6.37
N PRO A 273 -3.00 3.30 -6.19
CA PRO A 273 -2.02 2.72 -5.27
C PRO A 273 -2.29 3.14 -3.83
N SER A 274 -1.75 2.38 -2.86
CA SER A 274 -1.91 2.73 -1.45
C SER A 274 -1.27 4.06 -1.05
N HIS A 275 -0.16 4.48 -1.65
CA HIS A 275 0.65 5.59 -1.12
C HIS A 275 1.07 6.65 -2.16
N SER A 276 0.36 6.77 -3.26
CA SER A 276 0.63 7.82 -4.25
C SER A 276 -0.67 8.32 -4.90
N PRO A 277 -0.65 9.46 -5.60
CA PRO A 277 -1.80 9.87 -6.40
C PRO A 277 -2.23 8.80 -7.39
N PRO A 278 -3.50 8.81 -7.85
CA PRO A 278 -3.96 7.89 -8.89
C PRO A 278 -3.10 7.94 -10.15
N LEU A 279 -2.91 6.77 -10.75
CA LEU A 279 -2.12 6.51 -11.93
C LEU A 279 -3.02 6.10 -13.10
N ARG A 280 -2.42 5.79 -14.26
CA ARG A 280 -3.08 5.25 -15.45
C ARG A 280 -2.65 3.80 -15.68
N GLN A 281 -3.43 3.05 -16.47
CA GLN A 281 -3.11 1.67 -16.84
C GLN A 281 -1.67 1.50 -17.37
N ARG A 282 -1.20 2.44 -18.20
CA ARG A 282 0.18 2.44 -18.76
C ARG A 282 1.29 2.47 -17.68
N ASP A 283 0.98 2.95 -16.48
CA ASP A 283 1.95 3.04 -15.39
C ASP A 283 2.22 1.67 -14.73
N LEU A 284 1.44 0.64 -15.06
CA LEU A 284 1.73 -0.76 -14.72
C LEU A 284 2.92 -1.31 -15.52
N LEU A 285 3.14 -0.81 -16.75
CA LEU A 285 4.16 -1.34 -17.67
C LEU A 285 5.60 -1.25 -17.11
N PRO A 286 6.06 -0.13 -16.55
CA PRO A 286 7.40 -0.06 -15.94
C PRO A 286 7.61 -1.08 -14.81
N VAL A 287 6.57 -1.34 -13.99
CA VAL A 287 6.62 -2.31 -12.91
C VAL A 287 6.74 -3.73 -13.47
N ARG A 288 5.93 -4.06 -14.46
CA ARG A 288 5.99 -5.34 -15.18
C ARG A 288 7.35 -5.56 -15.83
N GLN A 289 7.90 -4.54 -16.50
CA GLN A 289 9.21 -4.59 -17.14
C GLN A 289 10.35 -4.75 -16.12
N TYR A 290 10.23 -4.13 -14.94
CA TYR A 290 11.18 -4.31 -13.86
C TYR A 290 11.28 -5.79 -13.45
N TYR A 291 10.16 -6.43 -13.13
CA TYR A 291 10.16 -7.85 -12.74
C TYR A 291 10.73 -8.75 -13.85
N GLN A 292 10.32 -8.52 -15.11
CA GLN A 292 10.83 -9.30 -16.23
C GLN A 292 12.35 -9.14 -16.39
N LYS A 293 12.86 -7.91 -16.36
CA LYS A 293 14.28 -7.62 -16.53
C LYS A 293 15.11 -8.17 -15.35
N MET A 294 14.57 -8.09 -14.13
CA MET A 294 15.22 -8.68 -12.96
C MET A 294 15.31 -10.19 -13.11
N LEU A 295 14.20 -10.86 -13.40
CA LEU A 295 14.15 -12.33 -13.52
C LEU A 295 15.10 -12.83 -14.60
N THR A 296 14.96 -12.35 -15.84
CA THR A 296 15.77 -12.82 -16.97
C THR A 296 17.25 -12.44 -16.83
N GLY A 297 17.52 -11.23 -16.33
CA GLY A 297 18.88 -10.72 -16.22
C GLY A 297 19.67 -11.38 -15.10
N VAL A 298 19.07 -11.59 -13.91
CA VAL A 298 19.74 -12.27 -12.80
C VAL A 298 19.97 -13.75 -13.12
N LEU A 299 19.01 -14.40 -13.80
CA LEU A 299 19.15 -15.78 -14.26
C LEU A 299 20.32 -15.91 -15.26
N ALA A 300 20.38 -15.03 -16.28
CA ALA A 300 21.47 -15.03 -17.26
C ALA A 300 22.83 -14.77 -16.61
N ALA A 301 22.94 -13.77 -15.73
CA ALA A 301 24.18 -13.46 -15.03
C ALA A 301 24.69 -14.63 -14.17
N ARG A 302 23.78 -15.39 -13.57
CA ARG A 302 24.10 -16.62 -12.84
C ARG A 302 24.63 -17.72 -13.78
N GLN A 303 23.99 -17.93 -14.94
CA GLN A 303 24.48 -18.87 -15.96
C GLN A 303 25.86 -18.50 -16.51
N GLU A 304 26.18 -17.20 -16.52
CA GLU A 304 27.52 -16.70 -16.84
C GLU A 304 28.55 -16.94 -15.72
N GLY A 305 28.16 -17.48 -14.57
CA GLY A 305 29.03 -17.74 -13.41
C GLY A 305 29.37 -16.50 -12.58
N LEU A 306 28.57 -15.42 -12.68
CA LEU A 306 28.78 -14.21 -11.88
C LEU A 306 28.45 -14.44 -10.40
N THR A 307 29.20 -13.81 -9.53
CA THR A 307 28.91 -13.76 -8.09
C THR A 307 27.76 -12.78 -7.78
N LEU A 308 27.12 -12.95 -6.63
CA LEU A 308 26.08 -12.02 -6.16
C LEU A 308 26.56 -10.55 -6.14
N SER A 309 27.83 -10.30 -5.79
CA SER A 309 28.42 -8.96 -5.81
C SER A 309 28.45 -8.37 -7.21
N GLN A 310 28.94 -9.15 -8.21
CA GLN A 310 28.98 -8.72 -9.60
C GLN A 310 27.55 -8.51 -10.19
N VAL A 311 26.59 -9.35 -9.81
CA VAL A 311 25.18 -9.18 -10.18
C VAL A 311 24.61 -7.89 -9.57
N THR A 312 24.93 -7.61 -8.31
CA THR A 312 24.47 -6.38 -7.63
C THR A 312 25.01 -5.11 -8.32
N GLU A 313 26.26 -5.15 -8.77
CA GLU A 313 26.87 -4.06 -9.53
C GLU A 313 26.26 -3.92 -10.93
N ARG A 314 26.09 -5.04 -11.67
CA ARG A 314 25.49 -5.07 -13.02
C ARG A 314 24.07 -4.53 -13.04
N PHE A 315 23.28 -4.84 -12.01
CA PHE A 315 21.88 -4.39 -11.87
C PHE A 315 21.71 -3.20 -10.93
N ALA A 316 22.74 -2.35 -10.82
CA ALA A 316 22.62 -1.10 -10.08
C ALA A 316 21.44 -0.26 -10.64
N LEU A 317 20.66 0.33 -9.74
CA LEU A 317 19.37 0.98 -10.07
C LEU A 317 19.57 2.07 -11.14
N ARG A 318 20.55 2.94 -10.94
CA ARG A 318 20.81 4.11 -11.78
C ARG A 318 21.06 3.75 -13.25
N THR A 319 21.78 2.66 -13.49
CA THR A 319 22.17 2.21 -14.84
C THR A 319 21.13 1.30 -15.46
N SER A 320 20.59 0.38 -14.68
CA SER A 320 19.69 -0.66 -15.18
C SER A 320 18.23 -0.25 -15.23
N PHE A 321 17.80 0.66 -14.34
CA PHE A 321 16.41 1.07 -14.20
C PHE A 321 16.27 2.59 -14.04
N PRO A 322 16.73 3.39 -15.01
CA PRO A 322 16.77 4.86 -14.90
C PRO A 322 15.38 5.52 -14.77
N GLY A 323 14.31 4.76 -15.01
CA GLY A 323 12.93 5.21 -14.82
C GLY A 323 12.47 5.25 -13.37
N PHE A 324 13.23 4.65 -12.43
CA PHE A 324 12.93 4.64 -11.01
C PHE A 324 13.86 5.59 -10.25
N ARG A 325 13.32 6.21 -9.19
CA ARG A 325 14.11 7.09 -8.31
C ARG A 325 15.01 6.25 -7.41
N GLU A 326 16.27 6.67 -7.27
CA GLU A 326 17.16 6.10 -6.27
C GLU A 326 16.80 6.61 -4.87
N PRO A 327 16.44 5.71 -3.93
CA PRO A 327 16.12 6.11 -2.58
C PRO A 327 17.35 6.68 -1.87
N GLN A 328 17.15 7.71 -1.04
CA GLN A 328 18.23 8.33 -0.27
C GLN A 328 18.44 7.61 1.07
N PRO A 329 19.65 7.65 1.65
CA PRO A 329 19.91 7.14 2.99
C PRO A 329 18.89 7.69 4.01
N GLY A 330 18.36 6.81 4.85
CA GLY A 330 17.32 7.15 5.82
C GLY A 330 15.88 7.08 5.30
N GLN A 331 15.67 6.88 4.00
CA GLN A 331 14.36 6.50 3.47
C GLN A 331 14.12 5.02 3.69
N TRP A 332 12.88 4.64 3.98
CA TRP A 332 12.51 3.24 4.29
C TRP A 332 12.80 2.27 3.12
N ASP A 333 12.76 2.75 1.87
CA ASP A 333 13.06 1.98 0.65
C ASP A 333 14.55 2.01 0.26
N TYR A 334 15.41 2.64 1.08
CA TYR A 334 16.86 2.62 0.85
C TYR A 334 17.40 1.18 0.84
N GLY A 335 18.16 0.86 -0.19
CA GLY A 335 18.71 -0.49 -0.40
C GLY A 335 17.67 -1.51 -0.96
N MET A 336 16.50 -1.07 -1.42
CA MET A 336 15.47 -1.96 -1.99
C MET A 336 15.99 -2.75 -3.18
N GLN A 337 16.73 -2.12 -4.09
CA GLN A 337 17.31 -2.82 -5.25
C GLN A 337 18.22 -3.97 -4.83
N GLN A 338 19.09 -3.74 -3.85
CA GLN A 338 19.99 -4.76 -3.32
C GLN A 338 19.21 -5.90 -2.62
N ARG A 339 18.12 -5.57 -1.90
CA ARG A 339 17.24 -6.59 -1.32
C ARG A 339 16.57 -7.43 -2.39
N ASN A 340 16.00 -6.80 -3.42
CA ASN A 340 15.37 -7.50 -4.54
C ASN A 340 16.34 -8.45 -5.25
N ILE A 341 17.58 -8.01 -5.49
CA ILE A 341 18.63 -8.85 -6.11
C ILE A 341 18.95 -10.04 -5.21
N ARG A 342 19.19 -9.83 -3.91
CA ARG A 342 19.48 -10.92 -2.96
C ARG A 342 18.32 -11.91 -2.86
N ASN A 343 17.10 -11.43 -2.78
CA ASN A 343 15.93 -12.31 -2.71
C ASN A 343 15.77 -13.14 -3.97
N LEU A 344 15.91 -12.53 -5.15
CA LEU A 344 15.82 -13.24 -6.41
C LEU A 344 16.99 -14.23 -6.59
N TRP A 345 18.19 -13.85 -6.17
CA TRP A 345 19.37 -14.75 -6.17
C TRP A 345 19.14 -15.99 -5.30
N ARG A 346 18.62 -15.81 -4.07
CA ARG A 346 18.22 -16.91 -3.18
C ARG A 346 17.18 -17.80 -3.86
N ILE A 347 16.10 -17.25 -4.38
CA ILE A 347 15.02 -17.95 -5.07
C ILE A 347 15.57 -18.85 -6.19
N LEU A 348 16.43 -18.29 -7.05
CA LEU A 348 17.02 -19.03 -8.17
C LEU A 348 18.02 -20.13 -7.73
N ASN A 349 18.61 -20.00 -6.53
CA ASN A 349 19.48 -21.05 -5.97
C ASN A 349 18.70 -22.18 -5.31
N GLU A 350 17.55 -21.88 -4.68
CA GLU A 350 16.69 -22.87 -4.04
C GLU A 350 16.02 -23.80 -5.06
N GLU A 351 15.75 -23.30 -6.27
CA GLU A 351 15.09 -24.06 -7.35
C GLU A 351 16.03 -24.94 -8.18
N GLN A 352 17.34 -24.95 -7.89
CA GLN A 352 18.23 -25.93 -8.55
C GLN A 352 18.03 -27.33 -7.96
N PRO A 353 17.91 -28.38 -8.81
CA PRO A 353 18.00 -29.76 -8.35
C PRO A 353 19.33 -29.96 -7.61
N GLN A 354 19.31 -30.70 -6.50
CA GLN A 354 20.50 -31.03 -5.69
C GLN A 354 21.63 -31.74 -6.47
N ALA A 355 21.39 -32.18 -7.70
CA ALA A 355 22.33 -32.88 -8.55
C ALA A 355 23.49 -32.01 -9.10
N GLU A 356 23.42 -30.67 -9.04
CA GLU A 356 24.47 -29.76 -9.55
C GLU A 356 25.27 -29.04 -8.46
N ARG A 357 25.03 -29.32 -7.18
CA ARG A 357 25.92 -28.86 -6.10
C ARG A 357 27.18 -29.74 -6.14
N LYS A 358 28.10 -29.41 -7.00
CA LYS A 358 29.48 -29.91 -6.84
C LYS A 358 30.01 -29.37 -5.52
N GLU A 359 30.41 -30.29 -4.65
CA GLU A 359 31.21 -30.02 -3.49
C GLU A 359 32.41 -29.16 -3.91
N ASP A 360 32.47 -27.91 -3.46
CA ASP A 360 33.70 -27.12 -3.41
C ASP A 360 34.22 -27.09 -1.97
#